data_44d50b1b0fe572e023c97148de766a5e
#
_entry.id   44d50b1b0fe572e023c97148de766a5e
#
_cell.length_a   1.000
_cell.length_b   1.000
_cell.length_c   1.000
_cell.angle_alpha   90.00
_cell.angle_beta   90.00
_cell.angle_gamma   90.00
#
_symmetry.space_group_name_H-M   'P 1'
#
loop_
_entity.id
_entity.type
_entity.pdbx_description
1 polymer ?
#
loop_
_entity_poly.entity_id
_entity_poly.type
_entity_poly.pdbx_seq_one_letter_code
_entity_poly.pdbx_strand_id
1 'polypeptide(L)'
;MFTGLIREIATVKSLSGSTLSIKAKHKAKLGDSIAINGACLTVVKVLGDGFSVELSPESQKLLAMENYKDEVHIEPAMMMGDRFEGHIVQGHIDAIGTIKEIKNSGNSYDVFISIDKKFIPYIVPKGSITIDGISLTVNDVNIANNSFRLTIIPHTMKETLFKNYKRGSKVNVETDMFARYVSHIIAHQTQIASQESSLSWDEVDAISNTY
;
A
#
# COMPACT_ATOMS: atom_id res chain seq x y z
N MET A 1 6.99 9.10 -5.73
CA MET A 1 7.78 8.06 -5.04
C MET A 1 7.95 8.47 -3.59
N PHE A 2 7.76 7.55 -2.65
CA PHE A 2 7.75 7.76 -1.21
C PHE A 2 8.62 6.69 -0.53
N THR A 3 8.77 6.78 0.79
CA THR A 3 9.58 5.86 1.60
C THR A 3 8.76 5.08 2.62
N GLY A 4 7.53 5.52 2.87
CA GLY A 4 6.66 4.99 3.93
C GLY A 4 7.00 5.54 5.32
N LEU A 5 7.62 6.72 5.37
CA LEU A 5 7.88 7.44 6.61
C LEU A 5 6.93 8.64 6.73
N ILE A 6 6.03 8.55 7.68
CA ILE A 6 5.07 9.61 7.93
C ILE A 6 5.80 10.89 8.38
N ARG A 7 5.55 11.98 7.69
CA ARG A 7 6.16 13.29 8.00
C ARG A 7 5.25 14.16 8.85
N GLU A 8 3.94 13.98 8.74
CA GLU A 8 2.95 14.72 9.53
C GLU A 8 1.65 13.92 9.64
N ILE A 9 0.96 14.06 10.78
CA ILE A 9 -0.46 13.75 10.91
C ILE A 9 -1.22 15.03 10.66
N ALA A 10 -1.95 15.09 9.57
CA ALA A 10 -2.69 16.27 9.11
C ALA A 10 -4.19 16.13 9.37
N THR A 11 -4.89 17.26 9.46
CA THR A 11 -6.33 17.28 9.74
C THR A 11 -7.12 17.38 8.45
N VAL A 12 -8.13 16.54 8.28
CA VAL A 12 -9.09 16.64 7.18
C VAL A 12 -10.07 17.79 7.47
N LYS A 13 -10.12 18.76 6.59
CA LYS A 13 -11.08 19.88 6.67
C LYS A 13 -12.43 19.50 6.07
N SER A 14 -12.40 18.83 4.93
CA SER A 14 -13.60 18.36 4.22
C SER A 14 -13.25 17.33 3.17
N LEU A 15 -14.18 16.42 2.92
CA LEU A 15 -14.23 15.57 1.74
C LEU A 15 -15.58 15.84 1.07
N SER A 16 -15.56 16.41 -0.12
CA SER A 16 -16.77 16.76 -0.87
C SER A 16 -16.63 16.28 -2.32
N GLY A 17 -17.45 15.29 -2.69
CA GLY A 17 -17.32 14.61 -3.97
C GLY A 17 -15.96 13.96 -4.11
N SER A 18 -15.16 14.41 -5.07
CA SER A 18 -13.79 13.97 -5.32
C SER A 18 -12.72 14.80 -4.61
N THR A 19 -13.06 15.94 -4.01
CA THR A 19 -12.08 16.87 -3.46
C THR A 19 -11.89 16.66 -1.97
N LEU A 20 -10.67 16.31 -1.57
CA LEU A 20 -10.24 16.21 -0.18
C LEU A 20 -9.41 17.45 0.17
N SER A 21 -9.84 18.21 1.16
CA SER A 21 -9.13 19.37 1.68
C SER A 21 -8.50 19.09 3.03
N ILE A 22 -7.23 19.40 3.17
CA ILE A 22 -6.39 19.06 4.33
C ILE A 22 -5.76 20.32 4.89
N LYS A 23 -5.80 20.45 6.22
CA LYS A 23 -4.99 21.40 6.98
C LYS A 23 -3.69 20.70 7.36
N ALA A 24 -2.56 21.27 6.94
CA ALA A 24 -1.23 20.72 7.15
C ALA A 24 -0.19 21.83 7.39
N LYS A 25 0.88 21.50 8.10
CA LYS A 25 2.04 22.38 8.24
C LYS A 25 2.91 22.36 6.99
N HIS A 26 2.94 21.20 6.30
CA HIS A 26 3.66 21.04 5.04
C HIS A 26 3.16 22.06 4.01
N LYS A 27 4.12 22.75 3.36
CA LYS A 27 3.85 23.78 2.33
C LYS A 27 3.87 23.17 0.95
N ALA A 28 2.74 22.59 0.58
CA ALA A 28 2.55 22.01 -0.74
C ALA A 28 2.51 23.07 -1.85
N LYS A 29 2.90 22.66 -3.05
CA LYS A 29 2.75 23.44 -4.29
C LYS A 29 1.74 22.76 -5.20
N LEU A 30 1.16 23.52 -6.10
CA LEU A 30 0.28 22.99 -7.13
C LEU A 30 1.03 21.94 -7.97
N GLY A 31 0.44 20.77 -8.15
CA GLY A 31 1.03 19.65 -8.87
C GLY A 31 1.91 18.72 -8.03
N ASP A 32 2.19 19.06 -6.77
CA ASP A 32 2.94 18.14 -5.89
C ASP A 32 2.20 16.81 -5.70
N SER A 33 2.97 15.73 -5.62
CA SER A 33 2.46 14.41 -5.20
C SER A 33 2.66 14.25 -3.70
N ILE A 34 1.58 13.97 -2.99
CA ILE A 34 1.60 13.72 -1.54
C ILE A 34 0.88 12.38 -1.29
N ALA A 35 1.53 11.48 -0.55
CA ALA A 35 0.88 10.27 -0.06
C ALA A 35 0.00 10.63 1.13
N ILE A 36 -1.31 10.36 1.03
CA ILE A 36 -2.30 10.59 2.08
C ILE A 36 -2.88 9.25 2.50
N ASN A 37 -2.65 8.83 3.75
CA ASN A 37 -2.87 7.45 4.19
C ASN A 37 -2.32 6.43 3.17
N GLY A 38 -1.13 6.71 2.63
CA GLY A 38 -0.44 5.89 1.64
C GLY A 38 -0.86 6.09 0.18
N ALA A 39 -2.01 6.71 -0.10
CA ALA A 39 -2.44 6.96 -1.47
C ALA A 39 -1.75 8.19 -2.07
N CYS A 40 -1.06 8.04 -3.20
CA CYS A 40 -0.45 9.13 -3.96
C CYS A 40 -1.54 9.99 -4.60
N LEU A 41 -1.67 11.23 -4.14
CA LEU A 41 -2.65 12.18 -4.63
C LEU A 41 -1.97 13.47 -5.04
N THR A 42 -2.49 14.11 -6.09
CA THR A 42 -1.92 15.34 -6.64
C THR A 42 -2.60 16.56 -6.03
N VAL A 43 -1.80 17.54 -5.63
CA VAL A 43 -2.27 18.83 -5.12
C VAL A 43 -2.89 19.65 -6.27
N VAL A 44 -4.18 19.92 -6.17
CA VAL A 44 -4.94 20.70 -7.16
C VAL A 44 -5.24 22.12 -6.69
N LYS A 45 -5.09 22.39 -5.40
CA LYS A 45 -5.30 23.73 -4.83
C LYS A 45 -4.45 23.93 -3.58
N VAL A 46 -3.76 25.05 -3.49
CA VAL A 46 -3.06 25.48 -2.28
C VAL A 46 -3.99 26.38 -1.46
N LEU A 47 -4.06 26.11 -0.16
CA LEU A 47 -4.83 26.86 0.83
C LEU A 47 -3.90 27.64 1.77
N GLY A 48 -4.42 28.62 2.48
CA GLY A 48 -3.62 29.40 3.44
C GLY A 48 -3.03 28.55 4.60
N ASP A 49 -3.71 27.46 4.96
CA ASP A 49 -3.36 26.55 6.06
C ASP A 49 -3.21 25.08 5.62
N GLY A 50 -3.06 24.82 4.32
CA GLY A 50 -2.92 23.47 3.78
C GLY A 50 -3.13 23.41 2.27
N PHE A 51 -3.79 22.35 1.81
CA PHE A 51 -4.00 22.10 0.37
C PHE A 51 -5.24 21.22 0.11
N SER A 52 -5.63 21.12 -1.15
CA SER A 52 -6.67 20.19 -1.60
C SER A 52 -6.10 19.26 -2.68
N VAL A 53 -6.55 18.02 -2.66
CA VAL A 53 -6.23 16.99 -3.64
C VAL A 53 -7.51 16.41 -4.23
N GLU A 54 -7.41 15.74 -5.38
CA GLU A 54 -8.53 15.04 -5.99
C GLU A 54 -8.34 13.52 -5.92
N LEU A 55 -9.44 12.83 -5.60
CA LEU A 55 -9.56 11.38 -5.65
C LEU A 55 -10.36 10.97 -6.88
N SER A 56 -9.76 10.17 -7.75
CA SER A 56 -10.51 9.59 -8.86
C SER A 56 -11.62 8.65 -8.35
N PRO A 57 -12.67 8.39 -9.15
CA PRO A 57 -13.69 7.39 -8.79
C PRO A 57 -13.10 5.99 -8.54
N GLU A 58 -12.00 5.65 -9.22
CA GLU A 58 -11.27 4.41 -9.02
C GLU A 58 -10.56 4.41 -7.66
N SER A 59 -9.82 5.48 -7.33
CA SER A 59 -9.17 5.63 -6.03
C SER A 59 -10.17 5.50 -4.89
N GLN A 60 -11.35 6.13 -4.99
CA GLN A 60 -12.36 6.05 -3.93
C GLN A 60 -12.86 4.61 -3.67
N LYS A 61 -12.82 3.72 -4.68
CA LYS A 61 -13.20 2.30 -4.53
C LYS A 61 -12.12 1.46 -3.86
N LEU A 62 -10.85 1.87 -4.00
CA LEU A 62 -9.69 1.11 -3.53
C LEU A 62 -9.20 1.58 -2.15
N LEU A 63 -9.69 2.71 -1.65
CA LEU A 63 -9.24 3.30 -0.39
C LEU A 63 -10.21 3.03 0.75
N ALA A 64 -9.70 2.91 1.96
CA ALA A 64 -10.48 2.88 3.20
C ALA A 64 -11.04 4.28 3.49
N MET A 65 -12.08 4.68 2.73
CA MET A 65 -12.63 6.05 2.72
C MET A 65 -13.12 6.54 4.09
N GLU A 66 -13.50 5.62 4.98
CA GLU A 66 -13.87 5.94 6.36
C GLU A 66 -12.75 6.60 7.17
N ASN A 67 -11.48 6.46 6.73
CA ASN A 67 -10.30 7.04 7.38
C ASN A 67 -9.96 8.45 6.88
N TYR A 68 -10.74 9.00 5.92
CA TYR A 68 -10.49 10.33 5.35
C TYR A 68 -11.44 11.39 5.91
N LYS A 69 -11.64 11.40 7.25
CA LYS A 69 -12.61 12.30 7.90
C LYS A 69 -12.06 13.17 9.04
N ASP A 70 -11.09 12.68 9.80
CA ASP A 70 -10.56 13.40 10.97
C ASP A 70 -9.07 13.74 10.78
N GLU A 71 -8.22 12.73 10.87
CA GLU A 71 -6.78 12.85 10.72
C GLU A 71 -6.28 11.87 9.66
N VAL A 72 -5.23 12.25 8.95
CA VAL A 72 -4.58 11.43 7.92
C VAL A 72 -3.06 11.54 8.05
N HIS A 73 -2.37 10.45 7.73
CA HIS A 73 -0.93 10.51 7.50
C HIS A 73 -0.64 11.26 6.21
N ILE A 74 0.40 12.08 6.21
CA ILE A 74 0.94 12.65 4.98
C ILE A 74 2.45 12.41 4.88
N GLU A 75 2.89 12.11 3.66
CA GLU A 75 4.29 12.04 3.25
C GLU A 75 4.42 12.75 1.90
N PRO A 76 5.17 13.87 1.79
CA PRO A 76 5.51 14.46 0.50
C PRO A 76 6.41 13.53 -0.30
N ALA A 77 6.34 13.60 -1.63
CA ALA A 77 7.24 12.84 -2.49
C ALA A 77 8.70 13.17 -2.19
N MET A 78 9.56 12.14 -2.21
CA MET A 78 11.01 12.26 -2.05
C MET A 78 11.60 13.24 -3.07
N MET A 79 12.52 14.05 -2.63
CA MET A 79 13.39 14.85 -3.49
C MET A 79 14.71 14.13 -3.78
N MET A 80 15.38 14.51 -4.87
CA MET A 80 16.71 14.01 -5.16
C MET A 80 17.69 14.44 -4.04
N GLY A 81 18.41 13.48 -3.48
CA GLY A 81 19.34 13.71 -2.38
C GLY A 81 18.76 13.47 -0.98
N ASP A 82 17.47 13.21 -0.84
CA ASP A 82 16.88 12.81 0.44
C ASP A 82 17.44 11.46 0.90
N ARG A 83 17.48 11.25 2.21
CA ARG A 83 17.82 9.94 2.78
C ARG A 83 16.72 8.96 2.45
N PHE A 84 17.11 7.82 1.91
CA PHE A 84 16.21 6.71 1.66
C PHE A 84 16.14 5.81 2.90
N GLU A 85 15.04 5.88 3.64
CA GLU A 85 14.73 5.03 4.79
C GLU A 85 13.36 4.38 4.54
N GLY A 86 13.07 3.24 5.19
CA GLY A 86 11.87 2.45 4.88
C GLY A 86 12.06 1.58 3.64
N HIS A 87 11.17 1.66 2.65
CA HIS A 87 11.29 0.94 1.37
C HIS A 87 10.70 1.76 0.21
N ILE A 88 10.79 1.25 -1.02
CA ILE A 88 10.23 1.93 -2.19
C ILE A 88 8.71 1.84 -2.15
N VAL A 89 8.05 2.97 -1.93
CA VAL A 89 6.59 3.12 -1.86
C VAL A 89 6.14 3.97 -3.05
N GLN A 90 5.18 3.46 -3.81
CA GLN A 90 4.64 4.16 -4.97
C GLN A 90 3.46 5.07 -4.62
N GLY A 91 2.76 4.73 -3.54
CA GLY A 91 1.47 5.32 -3.17
C GLY A 91 0.31 4.74 -3.97
N HIS A 92 0.47 3.54 -4.49
CA HIS A 92 -0.53 2.83 -5.27
C HIS A 92 -1.15 1.72 -4.43
N ILE A 93 -2.27 2.04 -3.80
CA ILE A 93 -2.95 1.12 -2.89
C ILE A 93 -3.48 -0.09 -3.66
N ASP A 94 -3.08 -1.28 -3.24
CA ASP A 94 -3.49 -2.55 -3.84
C ASP A 94 -4.83 -3.04 -3.28
N ALA A 95 -5.02 -2.84 -1.96
CA ALA A 95 -6.17 -3.40 -1.25
C ALA A 95 -6.52 -2.66 0.03
N ILE A 96 -7.71 -2.94 0.52
CA ILE A 96 -8.15 -2.59 1.88
C ILE A 96 -7.94 -3.81 2.78
N GLY A 97 -7.07 -3.66 3.78
CA GLY A 97 -6.90 -4.60 4.88
C GLY A 97 -7.91 -4.37 5.99
N THR A 98 -8.12 -5.39 6.83
CA THR A 98 -8.93 -5.27 8.05
C THR A 98 -8.12 -5.72 9.25
N ILE A 99 -7.96 -4.87 10.26
CA ILE A 99 -7.32 -5.24 11.51
C ILE A 99 -8.19 -6.26 12.24
N LYS A 100 -7.64 -7.44 12.47
CA LYS A 100 -8.31 -8.55 13.16
C LYS A 100 -8.08 -8.48 14.66
N GLU A 101 -6.87 -8.10 15.05
CA GLU A 101 -6.45 -8.08 16.43
C GLU A 101 -5.22 -7.19 16.59
N ILE A 102 -5.09 -6.55 17.76
CA ILE A 102 -3.89 -5.87 18.22
C ILE A 102 -3.58 -6.42 19.61
N LYS A 103 -2.43 -7.04 19.78
CA LYS A 103 -1.96 -7.60 21.06
C LYS A 103 -0.77 -6.80 21.58
N ASN A 104 -0.78 -6.46 22.85
CA ASN A 104 0.42 -5.96 23.51
C ASN A 104 1.36 -7.16 23.78
N SER A 105 2.59 -7.07 23.27
CA SER A 105 3.64 -8.09 23.40
C SER A 105 4.85 -7.54 24.19
N GLY A 106 4.60 -6.96 25.35
CA GLY A 106 5.64 -6.33 26.16
C GLY A 106 6.10 -4.99 25.58
N ASN A 107 7.28 -4.98 24.94
CA ASN A 107 7.84 -3.76 24.36
C ASN A 107 7.41 -3.52 22.90
N SER A 108 6.35 -4.19 22.43
CA SER A 108 5.84 -4.06 21.07
C SER A 108 4.35 -4.40 20.98
N TYR A 109 3.77 -4.22 19.82
CA TYR A 109 2.38 -4.55 19.53
C TYR A 109 2.33 -5.46 18.31
N ASP A 110 1.75 -6.65 18.44
CA ASP A 110 1.45 -7.54 17.34
C ASP A 110 0.12 -7.16 16.73
N VAL A 111 0.15 -6.77 15.45
CA VAL A 111 -1.04 -6.36 14.69
C VAL A 111 -1.32 -7.41 13.62
N PHE A 112 -2.49 -8.03 13.68
CA PHE A 112 -2.95 -9.02 12.73
C PHE A 112 -3.92 -8.39 11.73
N ILE A 113 -3.60 -8.49 10.45
CA ILE A 113 -4.38 -7.88 9.37
C ILE A 113 -4.83 -8.96 8.40
N SER A 114 -6.13 -9.01 8.06
CA SER A 114 -6.64 -9.84 6.98
C SER A 114 -6.79 -9.01 5.71
N ILE A 115 -6.58 -9.68 4.57
CA ILE A 115 -6.64 -9.09 3.24
C ILE A 115 -7.27 -10.10 2.28
N ASP A 116 -7.72 -9.67 1.10
CA ASP A 116 -8.18 -10.58 0.06
C ASP A 116 -7.05 -11.55 -0.34
N LYS A 117 -7.39 -12.84 -0.47
CA LYS A 117 -6.45 -13.94 -0.75
C LYS A 117 -5.58 -13.70 -1.98
N LYS A 118 -6.08 -12.96 -2.97
CA LYS A 118 -5.34 -12.67 -4.21
C LYS A 118 -4.07 -11.83 -3.98
N PHE A 119 -3.97 -11.12 -2.83
CA PHE A 119 -2.81 -10.30 -2.48
C PHE A 119 -1.79 -11.03 -1.58
N ILE A 120 -2.18 -12.18 -1.00
CA ILE A 120 -1.29 -12.97 -0.13
C ILE A 120 0.03 -13.35 -0.81
N PRO A 121 0.06 -13.71 -2.10
CA PRO A 121 1.32 -14.03 -2.80
C PRO A 121 2.35 -12.88 -2.83
N TYR A 122 1.91 -11.64 -2.66
CA TYR A 122 2.78 -10.45 -2.66
C TYR A 122 3.27 -10.07 -1.27
N ILE A 123 2.82 -10.76 -0.21
CA ILE A 123 3.18 -10.49 1.17
C ILE A 123 4.20 -11.53 1.61
N VAL A 124 5.46 -11.10 1.74
CA VAL A 124 6.59 -11.99 1.99
C VAL A 124 7.04 -11.86 3.44
N PRO A 125 7.19 -12.96 4.22
CA PRO A 125 7.77 -12.90 5.56
C PRO A 125 9.15 -12.24 5.54
N LYS A 126 9.38 -11.31 6.46
CA LYS A 126 10.55 -10.41 6.55
C LYS A 126 10.68 -9.39 5.40
N GLY A 127 9.75 -9.38 4.46
CA GLY A 127 9.63 -8.33 3.46
C GLY A 127 8.98 -7.07 4.03
N SER A 128 8.85 -6.06 3.18
CA SER A 128 8.21 -4.79 3.50
C SER A 128 6.76 -4.76 3.03
N ILE A 129 5.95 -3.98 3.70
CA ILE A 129 4.56 -3.68 3.34
C ILE A 129 4.23 -2.28 3.83
N THR A 130 3.32 -1.60 3.15
CA THR A 130 2.83 -0.29 3.59
C THR A 130 1.41 -0.39 4.13
N ILE A 131 1.19 0.14 5.32
CA ILE A 131 -0.14 0.23 5.96
C ILE A 131 -0.45 1.70 6.21
N ASP A 132 -1.48 2.23 5.56
CA ASP A 132 -1.83 3.66 5.58
C ASP A 132 -0.61 4.58 5.41
N GLY A 133 0.29 4.20 4.49
CA GLY A 133 1.52 4.92 4.17
C GLY A 133 2.71 4.62 5.07
N ILE A 134 2.57 3.78 6.09
CA ILE A 134 3.67 3.44 7.01
C ILE A 134 4.39 2.20 6.51
N SER A 135 5.69 2.32 6.26
CA SER A 135 6.58 1.19 5.94
C SER A 135 6.77 0.30 7.16
N LEU A 136 6.41 -0.98 7.04
CA LEU A 136 6.48 -1.95 8.12
C LEU A 136 7.06 -3.28 7.62
N THR A 137 7.68 -4.03 8.53
CA THR A 137 8.19 -5.36 8.25
C THR A 137 7.10 -6.41 8.52
N VAL A 138 6.90 -7.31 7.57
CA VAL A 138 6.04 -8.49 7.73
C VAL A 138 6.74 -9.52 8.61
N ASN A 139 6.15 -9.87 9.74
CA ASN A 139 6.71 -10.90 10.63
C ASN A 139 6.30 -12.31 10.19
N ASP A 140 4.99 -12.52 9.99
CA ASP A 140 4.42 -13.81 9.59
C ASP A 140 3.29 -13.63 8.58
N VAL A 141 3.09 -14.65 7.74
CA VAL A 141 1.96 -14.74 6.80
C VAL A 141 1.21 -16.03 7.03
N ASN A 142 -0.09 -15.93 7.29
CA ASN A 142 -1.00 -17.07 7.41
C ASN A 142 -1.84 -17.19 6.16
N ILE A 143 -1.41 -18.05 5.24
CA ILE A 143 -2.07 -18.28 3.95
C ILE A 143 -3.49 -18.84 4.14
N ALA A 144 -3.68 -19.76 5.10
CA ALA A 144 -4.99 -20.41 5.32
C ALA A 144 -6.07 -19.40 5.76
N ASN A 145 -5.68 -18.37 6.51
CA ASN A 145 -6.59 -17.35 7.04
C ASN A 145 -6.53 -16.03 6.26
N ASN A 146 -5.79 -15.97 5.14
CA ASN A 146 -5.58 -14.77 4.34
C ASN A 146 -5.20 -13.57 5.21
N SER A 147 -4.18 -13.74 6.07
CA SER A 147 -3.77 -12.72 7.04
C SER A 147 -2.26 -12.72 7.23
N PHE A 148 -1.77 -11.61 7.75
CA PHE A 148 -0.37 -11.45 8.10
C PHE A 148 -0.23 -10.70 9.44
N ARG A 149 0.93 -10.83 10.07
CA ARG A 149 1.26 -10.18 11.32
C ARG A 149 2.41 -9.19 11.14
N LEU A 150 2.23 -8.04 11.75
CA LEU A 150 3.24 -7.00 11.89
C LEU A 150 3.55 -6.81 13.38
N THR A 151 4.81 -6.56 13.71
CA THR A 151 5.21 -6.18 15.06
C THR A 151 5.61 -4.71 15.07
N ILE A 152 4.83 -3.89 15.76
CA ILE A 152 4.96 -2.44 15.77
C ILE A 152 5.61 -2.01 17.09
N ILE A 153 6.67 -1.20 17.00
CA ILE A 153 7.35 -0.65 18.19
C ILE A 153 6.52 0.48 18.83
N PRO A 154 6.67 0.74 20.13
CA PRO A 154 5.88 1.76 20.83
C PRO A 154 5.97 3.15 20.21
N HIS A 155 7.13 3.52 19.67
CA HIS A 155 7.31 4.80 18.97
C HIS A 155 6.36 4.91 17.77
N THR A 156 6.36 3.94 16.86
CA THR A 156 5.48 3.93 15.70
C THR A 156 4.01 3.90 16.09
N MET A 157 3.66 3.09 17.11
CA MET A 157 2.30 3.04 17.63
C MET A 157 1.81 4.41 18.11
N LYS A 158 2.67 5.17 18.79
CA LYS A 158 2.34 6.48 19.37
C LYS A 158 2.33 7.61 18.33
N GLU A 159 3.32 7.62 17.45
CA GLU A 159 3.56 8.73 16.50
C GLU A 159 2.76 8.60 15.19
N THR A 160 1.94 7.55 15.07
CA THR A 160 1.08 7.33 13.90
C THR A 160 -0.38 7.12 14.32
N LEU A 161 -1.28 7.03 13.34
CA LEU A 161 -2.69 6.77 13.58
C LEU A 161 -2.96 5.33 14.05
N PHE A 162 -1.94 4.45 14.13
CA PHE A 162 -2.10 3.12 14.74
C PHE A 162 -2.64 3.18 16.16
N LYS A 163 -2.35 4.25 16.93
CA LYS A 163 -2.92 4.50 18.27
C LYS A 163 -4.45 4.51 18.30
N ASN A 164 -5.09 4.84 17.17
CA ASN A 164 -6.53 4.96 17.05
C ASN A 164 -7.19 3.69 16.48
N TYR A 165 -6.38 2.74 15.95
CA TYR A 165 -6.90 1.54 15.31
C TYR A 165 -7.31 0.50 16.32
N LYS A 166 -8.35 -0.25 15.97
CA LYS A 166 -8.91 -1.32 16.76
C LYS A 166 -9.36 -2.47 15.85
N ARG A 167 -9.75 -3.56 16.44
CA ARG A 167 -10.36 -4.68 15.70
C ARG A 167 -11.51 -4.17 14.82
N GLY A 168 -11.48 -4.52 13.55
CA GLY A 168 -12.44 -4.09 12.53
C GLY A 168 -12.03 -2.81 11.77
N SER A 169 -11.02 -2.06 12.23
CA SER A 169 -10.51 -0.91 11.47
C SER A 169 -10.04 -1.35 10.09
N LYS A 170 -10.40 -0.56 9.07
CA LYS A 170 -9.90 -0.72 7.72
C LYS A 170 -8.62 0.08 7.54
N VAL A 171 -7.73 -0.42 6.69
CA VAL A 171 -6.45 0.23 6.39
C VAL A 171 -6.13 0.08 4.91
N ASN A 172 -5.50 1.08 4.32
CA ASN A 172 -4.95 0.97 2.98
C ASN A 172 -3.69 0.10 3.01
N VAL A 173 -3.56 -0.82 2.08
CA VAL A 173 -2.42 -1.71 1.96
C VAL A 173 -1.79 -1.54 0.60
N GLU A 174 -0.48 -1.24 0.58
CA GLU A 174 0.36 -1.33 -0.61
C GLU A 174 1.40 -2.43 -0.38
N THR A 175 1.41 -3.44 -1.23
CA THR A 175 2.39 -4.52 -1.20
C THR A 175 3.70 -4.07 -1.84
N ASP A 176 4.80 -4.73 -1.50
CA ASP A 176 6.11 -4.40 -2.08
C ASP A 176 6.09 -4.57 -3.61
N MET A 177 6.53 -3.53 -4.33
CA MET A 177 6.53 -3.54 -5.79
C MET A 177 7.40 -4.66 -6.38
N PHE A 178 8.52 -5.03 -5.73
CA PHE A 178 9.36 -6.12 -6.19
C PHE A 178 8.65 -7.47 -6.10
N ALA A 179 7.90 -7.72 -5.04
CA ALA A 179 7.09 -8.93 -4.91
C ALA A 179 6.04 -9.03 -6.03
N ARG A 180 5.40 -7.92 -6.40
CA ARG A 180 4.45 -7.86 -7.53
C ARG A 180 5.12 -8.13 -8.86
N TYR A 181 6.27 -7.50 -9.15
CA TYR A 181 7.00 -7.71 -10.40
C TYR A 181 7.50 -9.14 -10.55
N VAL A 182 8.12 -9.71 -9.49
CA VAL A 182 8.59 -11.09 -9.51
C VAL A 182 7.44 -12.07 -9.74
N SER A 183 6.32 -11.89 -9.01
CA SER A 183 5.14 -12.73 -9.17
C SER A 183 4.56 -12.65 -10.60
N HIS A 184 4.49 -11.44 -11.17
CA HIS A 184 4.01 -11.23 -12.53
C HIS A 184 4.89 -11.92 -13.57
N ILE A 185 6.22 -11.79 -13.46
CA ILE A 185 7.17 -12.41 -14.39
C ILE A 185 7.06 -13.94 -14.33
N ILE A 186 7.00 -14.52 -13.12
CA ILE A 186 6.86 -15.98 -12.95
C ILE A 186 5.55 -16.48 -13.56
N ALA A 187 4.43 -15.79 -13.31
CA ALA A 187 3.13 -16.16 -13.86
C ALA A 187 3.12 -16.15 -15.40
N HIS A 188 3.77 -15.15 -16.02
CA HIS A 188 3.89 -15.07 -17.48
C HIS A 188 4.77 -16.17 -18.06
N GLN A 189 5.90 -16.47 -17.42
CA GLN A 189 6.77 -17.56 -17.87
C GLN A 189 6.07 -18.92 -17.84
N THR A 190 5.27 -19.17 -16.79
CA THR A 190 4.50 -20.41 -16.66
C THR A 190 3.43 -20.51 -17.77
N GLN A 191 2.80 -19.40 -18.16
CA GLN A 191 1.82 -19.39 -19.26
C GLN A 191 2.48 -19.68 -20.62
N ILE A 192 3.63 -19.09 -20.90
CA ILE A 192 4.39 -19.35 -22.15
C ILE A 192 4.80 -20.82 -22.21
N ALA A 193 5.39 -21.38 -21.15
CA ALA A 193 5.81 -22.77 -21.12
C ALA A 193 4.62 -23.75 -21.26
N SER A 194 3.44 -23.41 -20.75
CA SER A 194 2.24 -24.22 -20.92
C SER A 194 1.68 -24.17 -22.34
N GLN A 195 1.88 -23.08 -23.07
CA GLN A 195 1.51 -22.96 -24.50
C GLN A 195 2.47 -23.72 -25.40
N GLU A 196 3.77 -23.65 -25.12
CA GLU A 196 4.80 -24.40 -25.86
C GLU A 196 4.68 -25.91 -25.66
N SER A 197 4.23 -26.39 -24.49
CA SER A 197 4.01 -27.81 -24.23
C SER A 197 2.73 -28.39 -24.85
N SER A 198 1.94 -27.58 -25.53
CA SER A 198 0.69 -28.00 -26.20
C SER A 198 0.87 -28.44 -27.66
N LEU A 199 2.06 -28.40 -28.22
CA LEU A 199 2.33 -29.00 -29.55
C LEU A 199 2.14 -30.51 -29.45
N SER A 200 1.17 -31.04 -30.14
CA SER A 200 0.95 -32.46 -30.25
C SER A 200 2.03 -33.13 -31.11
N TRP A 201 2.34 -34.40 -30.87
CA TRP A 201 3.29 -35.12 -31.72
C TRP A 201 2.91 -35.09 -33.19
N ASP A 202 1.60 -35.04 -33.52
CA ASP A 202 1.11 -34.92 -34.89
C ASP A 202 1.49 -33.59 -35.54
N GLU A 203 1.53 -32.49 -34.78
CA GLU A 203 1.99 -31.18 -35.27
C GLU A 203 3.52 -31.14 -35.44
N VAL A 204 4.26 -31.79 -34.57
CA VAL A 204 5.73 -31.94 -34.70
C VAL A 204 6.08 -32.77 -35.95
N ASP A 205 5.37 -33.88 -36.18
CA ASP A 205 5.55 -34.72 -37.36
C ASP A 205 5.14 -34.01 -38.66
N ALA A 206 4.09 -33.18 -38.62
CA ALA A 206 3.70 -32.33 -39.77
C ALA A 206 4.79 -31.33 -40.16
N ILE A 207 5.49 -30.74 -39.17
CA ILE A 207 6.59 -29.80 -39.41
C ILE A 207 7.83 -30.55 -39.95
N SER A 208 8.15 -31.75 -39.44
CA SER A 208 9.31 -32.52 -39.86
C SER A 208 9.16 -33.11 -41.27
N ASN A 209 7.92 -33.33 -41.73
CA ASN A 209 7.65 -33.84 -43.09
C ASN A 209 7.56 -32.76 -44.19
N THR A 210 7.80 -31.48 -43.84
CA THR A 210 7.73 -30.34 -44.77
C THR A 210 9.11 -29.93 -45.31
N TYR A 211 10.18 -30.68 -44.95
CA TYR A 211 11.54 -30.49 -45.46
C TYR A 211 12.03 -31.65 -46.28
#